data_17ac6919801b5929ae809deddc55b898
#
_entry.id   17ac6919801b5929ae809deddc55b898
#
_cell.length_a   1.000
_cell.length_b   1.000
_cell.length_c   1.000
_cell.angle_alpha   90.00
_cell.angle_beta   90.00
_cell.angle_gamma   90.00
#
_symmetry.space_group_name_H-M   'P 1'
#
loop_
_entity.id
_entity.type
_entity.pdbx_description
1 polymer ?
#
loop_
_entity_poly.entity_id
_entity_poly.type
_entity_poly.pdbx_seq_one_letter_code
_entity_poly.pdbx_strand_id
1 'polypeptide(L)'
;MNRIMRNSGAALAAIFIAGSLTACGPGSASSSRSDTNPTEVSTDLGNKKYELTLWDGAGLKAVDEALIAGFEAKYPNITITGQYDPDNVSGQNGPRVISAKDAPDIARVTDMNSAVRGNHLVSLEAYVDAYGWDVPDSQTELYRVDSNGKLGSGDLYALRTPIR
;
A
#
# COMPACT_ATOMS: atom_id res chain seq x y z
N MET A 1 -27.58 66.05 38.70
CA MET A 1 -26.18 66.38 39.14
C MET A 1 -25.29 65.29 38.58
N ASN A 2 -24.53 65.69 37.57
CA ASN A 2 -23.13 65.38 37.29
C ASN A 2 -22.73 63.82 37.32
N ARG A 3 -22.04 63.29 36.40
CA ARG A 3 -21.02 63.75 35.44
C ARG A 3 -20.76 62.67 34.36
N ILE A 4 -20.55 63.19 33.21
CA ILE A 4 -19.91 62.60 32.07
C ILE A 4 -18.54 62.03 32.45
N MET A 5 -18.20 60.80 31.96
CA MET A 5 -16.82 60.52 31.54
C MET A 5 -16.77 59.54 30.40
N ARG A 6 -16.36 60.05 29.27
CA ARG A 6 -15.87 59.40 28.09
C ARG A 6 -14.56 58.71 28.46
N ASN A 7 -14.36 57.47 28.03
CA ASN A 7 -13.00 57.07 27.67
C ASN A 7 -13.01 56.14 26.47
N SER A 8 -12.28 56.63 25.52
CA SER A 8 -11.84 55.99 24.29
C SER A 8 -10.90 54.83 24.59
N GLY A 9 -10.85 53.87 23.71
CA GLY A 9 -9.59 53.18 23.62
C GLY A 9 -9.60 51.76 23.12
N ALA A 10 -9.12 51.68 21.92
CA ALA A 10 -8.29 50.61 21.40
C ALA A 10 -8.97 49.33 20.92
N ALA A 11 -9.23 49.32 19.62
CA ALA A 11 -9.31 48.12 18.82
C ALA A 11 -7.94 47.40 18.82
N LEU A 12 -7.89 46.23 19.40
CA LEU A 12 -6.77 45.30 19.24
C LEU A 12 -7.15 44.30 18.15
N ALA A 13 -6.64 44.54 16.94
CA ALA A 13 -6.65 43.58 15.86
C ALA A 13 -5.69 42.44 16.21
N ALA A 14 -6.22 41.29 16.61
CA ALA A 14 -5.45 40.05 16.74
C ALA A 14 -5.25 39.47 15.35
N ILE A 15 -4.07 39.65 14.79
CA ILE A 15 -3.60 38.98 13.57
C ILE A 15 -3.28 37.56 13.99
N PHE A 16 -4.15 36.59 13.65
CA PHE A 16 -3.82 35.18 13.69
C PHE A 16 -2.92 34.86 12.49
N ILE A 17 -1.63 34.79 12.73
CA ILE A 17 -0.68 34.17 11.80
C ILE A 17 -0.88 32.68 11.93
N ALA A 18 -1.63 32.07 11.00
CA ALA A 18 -1.69 30.65 10.81
C ALA A 18 -0.32 30.19 10.26
N GLY A 19 0.59 29.86 11.16
CA GLY A 19 1.85 29.21 10.82
C GLY A 19 1.57 27.79 10.41
N SER A 20 1.56 27.51 9.11
CA SER A 20 1.62 26.17 8.55
C SER A 20 2.99 25.56 8.86
N LEU A 21 3.08 24.82 9.96
CA LEU A 21 4.20 23.96 10.26
C LEU A 21 4.16 22.77 9.29
N THR A 22 4.79 22.92 8.13
CA THR A 22 5.18 21.79 7.31
C THR A 22 6.33 21.08 8.01
N ALA A 23 6.01 20.14 8.88
CA ALA A 23 6.98 19.21 9.44
C ALA A 23 7.39 18.22 8.34
N CYS A 24 8.35 18.58 7.50
CA CYS A 24 9.14 17.63 6.75
C CYS A 24 10.13 16.96 7.70
N GLY A 25 9.72 15.89 8.37
CA GLY A 25 10.63 14.96 9.05
C GLY A 25 11.09 13.90 8.06
N PRO A 26 12.40 13.53 8.03
CA PRO A 26 12.86 12.42 7.24
C PRO A 26 12.51 11.11 7.97
N GLY A 27 11.71 10.27 7.33
CA GLY A 27 11.51 8.89 7.77
C GLY A 27 10.24 8.64 8.53
N SER A 28 9.22 8.41 7.81
CA SER A 28 8.10 7.47 7.98
C SER A 28 7.15 7.79 6.84
N ALA A 29 7.24 7.06 5.77
CA ALA A 29 6.11 6.91 4.88
C ALA A 29 5.04 6.19 5.71
N SER A 30 4.25 6.95 6.48
CA SER A 30 2.97 6.44 6.92
C SER A 30 2.19 6.21 5.64
N SER A 31 2.14 4.96 5.21
CA SER A 31 1.20 4.49 4.23
C SER A 31 -0.19 4.68 4.85
N SER A 32 -0.73 5.90 4.73
CA SER A 32 -2.17 6.05 4.78
C SER A 32 -2.66 5.24 3.59
N ARG A 33 -3.17 4.03 3.85
CA ARG A 33 -3.89 3.27 2.83
C ARG A 33 -4.88 4.22 2.18
N SER A 34 -4.64 4.50 0.91
CA SER A 34 -5.63 5.19 0.10
C SER A 34 -6.78 4.21 -0.07
N ASP A 35 -7.97 4.55 0.39
CA ASP A 35 -9.17 3.74 0.20
C ASP A 35 -9.62 3.68 -1.27
N THR A 36 -8.85 4.26 -2.16
CA THR A 36 -9.12 4.31 -3.60
C THR A 36 -8.04 3.59 -4.38
N ASN A 37 -8.47 2.63 -5.22
CA ASN A 37 -7.58 2.01 -6.20
C ASN A 37 -7.03 3.07 -7.15
N PRO A 38 -5.75 3.00 -7.55
CA PRO A 38 -5.19 3.95 -8.50
C PRO A 38 -5.88 3.81 -9.86
N THR A 39 -6.22 4.93 -10.46
CA THR A 39 -6.76 5.00 -11.83
C THR A 39 -5.67 5.30 -12.86
N GLU A 40 -4.55 5.83 -12.40
CA GLU A 40 -3.38 6.12 -13.22
C GLU A 40 -2.11 5.70 -12.48
N VAL A 41 -1.16 5.14 -13.21
CA VAL A 41 0.11 4.64 -12.69
C VAL A 41 1.24 5.23 -13.51
N SER A 42 2.23 5.83 -12.83
CA SER A 42 3.48 6.22 -13.47
C SER A 42 4.40 5.00 -13.62
N THR A 43 4.90 4.79 -14.82
CA THR A 43 5.93 3.76 -15.10
C THR A 43 7.35 4.27 -14.87
N ASP A 44 7.51 5.58 -14.59
CA ASP A 44 8.79 6.18 -14.23
C ASP A 44 8.93 6.25 -12.70
N LEU A 45 9.86 5.47 -12.16
CA LEU A 45 10.19 5.46 -10.73
C LEU A 45 11.14 6.60 -10.34
N GLY A 46 11.72 7.29 -11.31
CA GLY A 46 12.74 8.31 -11.07
C GLY A 46 13.94 7.75 -10.30
N ASN A 47 14.63 8.63 -9.56
CA ASN A 47 15.80 8.28 -8.73
C ASN A 47 15.46 8.13 -7.23
N LYS A 48 14.19 8.09 -6.88
CA LYS A 48 13.77 7.92 -5.49
C LYS A 48 14.10 6.53 -4.98
N LYS A 49 14.58 6.44 -3.74
CA LYS A 49 14.77 5.16 -3.06
C LYS A 49 13.44 4.69 -2.48
N TYR A 50 13.18 3.40 -2.61
CA TYR A 50 12.02 2.71 -2.08
C TYR A 50 12.46 1.56 -1.20
N GLU A 51 11.86 1.45 -0.03
CA GLU A 51 12.03 0.33 0.89
C GLU A 51 10.68 -0.36 0.99
N LEU A 52 10.60 -1.62 0.58
CA LEU A 52 9.39 -2.42 0.58
C LEU A 52 9.56 -3.61 1.51
N THR A 53 8.44 -4.10 2.01
CA THR A 53 8.36 -5.29 2.84
C THR A 53 7.59 -6.39 2.14
N LEU A 54 8.09 -7.62 2.23
CA LEU A 54 7.42 -8.83 1.73
C LEU A 54 7.14 -9.77 2.89
N TRP A 55 5.95 -10.36 2.92
CA TRP A 55 5.59 -11.39 3.89
C TRP A 55 5.12 -12.68 3.20
N ASP A 56 5.70 -13.83 3.62
CA ASP A 56 5.33 -15.15 3.11
C ASP A 56 5.58 -16.25 4.17
N GLY A 57 5.35 -17.51 3.81
CA GLY A 57 5.72 -18.68 4.59
C GLY A 57 7.20 -19.04 4.45
N ALA A 58 7.78 -19.58 5.50
CA ALA A 58 9.21 -19.91 5.58
C ALA A 58 9.66 -20.93 4.51
N GLY A 59 8.76 -21.78 4.03
CA GLY A 59 9.05 -22.75 2.95
C GLY A 59 9.35 -22.11 1.60
N LEU A 60 8.95 -20.85 1.39
CA LEU A 60 9.24 -20.10 0.16
C LEU A 60 10.42 -19.14 0.29
N LYS A 61 10.97 -18.97 1.49
CA LYS A 61 12.05 -18.02 1.76
C LYS A 61 13.18 -18.04 0.73
N ALA A 62 13.70 -19.21 0.38
CA ALA A 62 14.81 -19.33 -0.56
C ALA A 62 14.45 -18.85 -1.98
N VAL A 63 13.19 -19.10 -2.39
CA VAL A 63 12.68 -18.65 -3.70
C VAL A 63 12.50 -17.14 -3.70
N ASP A 64 11.88 -16.60 -2.64
CA ASP A 64 11.65 -15.17 -2.51
C ASP A 64 12.95 -14.38 -2.43
N GLU A 65 13.92 -14.84 -1.65
CA GLU A 65 15.24 -14.21 -1.56
C GLU A 65 15.97 -14.18 -2.90
N ALA A 66 15.85 -15.25 -3.70
CA ALA A 66 16.42 -15.27 -5.06
C ALA A 66 15.70 -14.30 -6.02
N LEU A 67 14.37 -14.19 -5.92
CA LEU A 67 13.58 -13.25 -6.70
C LEU A 67 13.88 -11.80 -6.28
N ILE A 68 13.97 -11.52 -5.00
CA ILE A 68 14.34 -10.21 -4.44
C ILE A 68 15.71 -9.80 -4.96
N ALA A 69 16.71 -10.66 -4.83
CA ALA A 69 18.07 -10.36 -5.31
C ALA A 69 18.11 -10.04 -6.81
N GLY A 70 17.36 -10.81 -7.64
CA GLY A 70 17.24 -10.54 -9.07
C GLY A 70 16.52 -9.23 -9.38
N PHE A 71 15.51 -8.89 -8.61
CA PHE A 71 14.75 -7.66 -8.75
C PHE A 71 15.58 -6.43 -8.34
N GLU A 72 16.25 -6.47 -7.20
CA GLU A 72 17.12 -5.40 -6.71
C GLU A 72 18.34 -5.14 -7.64
N ALA A 73 18.88 -6.22 -8.23
CA ALA A 73 19.93 -6.09 -9.25
C ALA A 73 19.46 -5.31 -10.48
N LYS A 74 18.18 -5.45 -10.85
CA LYS A 74 17.57 -4.72 -11.97
C LYS A 74 17.14 -3.30 -11.59
N TYR A 75 16.70 -3.10 -10.34
CA TYR A 75 16.17 -1.85 -9.82
C TYR A 75 16.92 -1.44 -8.54
N PRO A 76 18.15 -0.90 -8.65
CA PRO A 76 19.04 -0.66 -7.51
C PRO A 76 18.55 0.45 -6.55
N ASN A 77 17.50 1.16 -6.90
CA ASN A 77 16.83 2.14 -6.06
C ASN A 77 15.69 1.54 -5.20
N ILE A 78 15.44 0.23 -5.32
CA ILE A 78 14.42 -0.47 -4.53
C ILE A 78 15.12 -1.51 -3.66
N THR A 79 14.74 -1.56 -2.39
CA THR A 79 15.16 -2.59 -1.44
C THR A 79 13.93 -3.30 -0.90
N ILE A 80 13.96 -4.63 -0.82
CA ILE A 80 12.85 -5.45 -0.34
C ILE A 80 13.31 -6.28 0.84
N THR A 81 12.64 -6.13 1.99
CA THR A 81 12.91 -6.93 3.19
C THR A 81 11.86 -8.03 3.35
N GLY A 82 12.29 -9.30 3.28
CA GLY A 82 11.42 -10.46 3.48
C GLY A 82 11.19 -10.76 4.96
N GLN A 83 9.94 -11.03 5.32
CA GLN A 83 9.50 -11.53 6.62
C GLN A 83 8.80 -12.88 6.40
N TYR A 84 9.14 -13.88 7.21
CA TYR A 84 8.69 -15.25 6.95
C TYR A 84 8.12 -15.89 8.21
N ASP A 85 6.86 -16.27 8.14
CA ASP A 85 6.22 -17.05 9.20
C ASP A 85 6.43 -18.56 8.98
N PRO A 86 6.47 -19.36 10.06
CA PRO A 86 6.48 -20.81 9.91
C PRO A 86 5.29 -21.30 9.06
N ASP A 87 5.50 -22.25 8.15
CA ASP A 87 4.49 -22.69 7.18
C ASP A 87 3.19 -23.20 7.80
N ASN A 88 3.29 -23.82 8.99
CA ASN A 88 2.12 -24.33 9.71
C ASN A 88 1.19 -23.22 10.27
N VAL A 89 1.63 -21.99 10.31
CA VAL A 89 0.85 -20.84 10.83
C VAL A 89 0.69 -19.71 9.82
N SER A 90 1.49 -19.68 8.76
CA SER A 90 1.45 -18.60 7.77
C SER A 90 0.06 -18.42 7.15
N GLY A 91 -0.61 -19.50 6.78
CA GLY A 91 -1.96 -19.45 6.23
C GLY A 91 -3.01 -18.90 7.21
N GLN A 92 -2.84 -19.12 8.51
CA GLN A 92 -3.73 -18.60 9.57
C GLN A 92 -3.42 -17.14 9.91
N ASN A 93 -2.15 -16.77 9.86
CA ASN A 93 -1.70 -15.42 10.17
C ASN A 93 -1.98 -14.43 9.04
N GLY A 94 -2.03 -14.89 7.79
CA GLY A 94 -2.19 -14.04 6.61
C GLY A 94 -3.28 -12.98 6.73
N PRO A 95 -4.54 -13.33 7.05
CA PRO A 95 -5.61 -12.34 7.20
C PRO A 95 -5.30 -11.26 8.24
N ARG A 96 -4.65 -11.62 9.35
CA ARG A 96 -4.25 -10.68 10.39
C ARG A 96 -3.11 -9.77 9.93
N VAL A 97 -2.12 -10.34 9.24
CA VAL A 97 -0.96 -9.59 8.75
C VAL A 97 -1.38 -8.56 7.71
N ILE A 98 -2.18 -8.94 6.71
CA ILE A 98 -2.60 -8.02 5.63
C ILE A 98 -3.61 -6.96 6.10
N SER A 99 -4.34 -7.21 7.20
CA SER A 99 -5.28 -6.25 7.78
C SER A 99 -4.64 -5.31 8.81
N ALA A 100 -3.41 -5.56 9.22
CA ALA A 100 -2.71 -4.76 10.21
C ALA A 100 -2.42 -3.34 9.69
N LYS A 101 -2.25 -2.39 10.60
CA LYS A 101 -1.90 -1.00 10.26
C LYS A 101 -0.54 -0.91 9.56
N ASP A 102 0.38 -1.79 9.96
CA ASP A 102 1.74 -1.96 9.46
C ASP A 102 1.86 -3.17 8.51
N ALA A 103 0.79 -3.43 7.74
CA ALA A 103 0.79 -4.52 6.78
C ALA A 103 1.95 -4.38 5.77
N PRO A 104 2.51 -5.50 5.31
CA PRO A 104 3.56 -5.51 4.31
C PRO A 104 3.06 -4.95 2.96
N ASP A 105 4.01 -4.47 2.15
CA ASP A 105 3.72 -3.96 0.79
C ASP A 105 3.39 -5.10 -0.17
N ILE A 106 3.99 -6.27 0.06
CA ILE A 106 3.80 -7.49 -0.74
C ILE A 106 3.49 -8.63 0.23
N ALA A 107 2.43 -9.37 -0.02
CA ALA A 107 2.09 -10.51 0.84
C ALA A 107 1.51 -11.68 0.05
N ARG A 108 1.75 -12.90 0.55
CA ARG A 108 0.98 -14.06 0.13
C ARG A 108 -0.43 -13.95 0.68
N VAL A 109 -1.42 -14.02 -0.19
CA VAL A 109 -2.84 -14.00 0.17
C VAL A 109 -3.47 -15.37 -0.06
N THR A 110 -4.07 -15.92 0.97
CA THR A 110 -4.73 -17.23 0.93
C THR A 110 -6.26 -17.13 0.84
N ASP A 111 -6.82 -16.00 1.25
CA ASP A 111 -8.27 -15.70 1.17
C ASP A 111 -8.48 -14.38 0.43
N MET A 112 -8.53 -14.45 -0.89
CA MET A 112 -8.70 -13.29 -1.78
C MET A 112 -10.02 -12.57 -1.53
N ASN A 113 -11.11 -13.32 -1.34
CA ASN A 113 -12.44 -12.75 -1.15
C ASN A 113 -12.48 -11.84 0.09
N SER A 114 -12.04 -12.36 1.23
CA SER A 114 -12.01 -11.59 2.47
C SER A 114 -11.04 -10.40 2.40
N ALA A 115 -9.90 -10.58 1.75
CA ALA A 115 -8.90 -9.52 1.61
C ALA A 115 -9.42 -8.35 0.75
N VAL A 116 -10.09 -8.63 -0.36
CA VAL A 116 -10.67 -7.59 -1.24
C VAL A 116 -11.84 -6.90 -0.54
N ARG A 117 -12.78 -7.66 0.03
CA ARG A 117 -13.91 -7.08 0.77
C ARG A 117 -13.50 -6.24 1.98
N GLY A 118 -12.37 -6.60 2.60
CA GLY A 118 -11.76 -5.84 3.68
C GLY A 118 -10.96 -4.61 3.22
N ASN A 119 -10.89 -4.37 1.92
CA ASN A 119 -10.08 -3.30 1.32
C ASN A 119 -8.59 -3.39 1.73
N HIS A 120 -8.06 -4.63 1.77
CA HIS A 120 -6.67 -4.89 2.18
C HIS A 120 -5.72 -5.04 1.00
N LEU A 121 -6.22 -5.08 -0.22
CA LEU A 121 -5.46 -5.22 -1.45
C LEU A 121 -5.72 -4.04 -2.39
N VAL A 122 -4.74 -3.73 -3.21
CA VAL A 122 -4.82 -2.72 -4.27
C VAL A 122 -5.20 -3.41 -5.57
N SER A 123 -6.13 -2.83 -6.35
CA SER A 123 -6.41 -3.29 -7.71
C SER A 123 -5.18 -3.12 -8.60
N LEU A 124 -4.87 -4.15 -9.38
CA LEU A 124 -3.75 -4.16 -10.33
C LEU A 124 -4.16 -3.72 -11.75
N GLU A 125 -5.44 -3.41 -12.02
CA GLU A 125 -5.92 -3.07 -13.37
C GLU A 125 -5.14 -1.90 -13.99
N ALA A 126 -4.98 -0.80 -13.26
CA ALA A 126 -4.23 0.34 -13.75
C ALA A 126 -2.75 0.02 -14.02
N TYR A 127 -2.19 -0.97 -13.33
CA TYR A 127 -0.82 -1.44 -13.56
C TYR A 127 -0.74 -2.36 -14.78
N VAL A 128 -1.71 -3.25 -14.95
CA VAL A 128 -1.81 -4.10 -16.15
C VAL A 128 -1.82 -3.24 -17.40
N ASP A 129 -2.65 -2.19 -17.42
CA ASP A 129 -2.77 -1.27 -18.54
C ASP A 129 -1.48 -0.46 -18.75
N ALA A 130 -0.95 0.16 -17.68
CA ALA A 130 0.23 1.03 -17.78
C ALA A 130 1.50 0.30 -18.22
N TYR A 131 1.67 -0.95 -17.80
CA TYR A 131 2.84 -1.77 -18.13
C TYR A 131 2.63 -2.72 -19.32
N GLY A 132 1.40 -2.79 -19.85
CA GLY A 132 1.05 -3.69 -20.95
C GLY A 132 1.28 -5.16 -20.60
N TRP A 133 0.89 -5.57 -19.39
CA TRP A 133 1.09 -6.96 -18.96
C TRP A 133 0.20 -7.91 -19.75
N ASP A 134 0.81 -8.83 -20.48
CA ASP A 134 0.12 -9.93 -21.15
C ASP A 134 0.06 -11.14 -20.20
N VAL A 135 -0.94 -11.14 -19.31
CA VAL A 135 -1.16 -12.24 -18.36
C VAL A 135 -2.38 -13.03 -18.81
N PRO A 136 -2.20 -14.32 -19.18
CA PRO A 136 -3.31 -15.15 -19.65
C PRO A 136 -4.46 -15.24 -18.64
N ASP A 137 -5.71 -15.19 -19.10
CA ASP A 137 -6.90 -15.30 -18.25
C ASP A 137 -6.88 -16.55 -17.36
N SER A 138 -6.39 -17.66 -17.88
CA SER A 138 -6.23 -18.91 -17.10
C SER A 138 -5.32 -18.79 -15.87
N GLN A 139 -4.50 -17.75 -15.80
CA GLN A 139 -3.62 -17.46 -14.66
C GLN A 139 -4.18 -16.38 -13.74
N THR A 140 -5.14 -15.59 -14.22
CA THR A 140 -5.67 -14.41 -13.49
C THR A 140 -7.09 -14.62 -12.99
N GLU A 141 -7.88 -15.52 -13.59
CA GLU A 141 -9.29 -15.72 -13.26
C GLU A 141 -9.54 -15.88 -11.74
N LEU A 142 -8.73 -16.70 -11.07
CA LEU A 142 -8.88 -16.96 -9.62
C LEU A 142 -8.46 -15.76 -8.73
N TYR A 143 -7.82 -14.76 -9.32
CA TYR A 143 -7.33 -13.57 -8.62
C TYR A 143 -8.10 -12.31 -8.99
N ARG A 144 -9.16 -12.47 -9.81
CA ARG A 144 -10.14 -11.43 -10.08
C ARG A 144 -11.28 -11.51 -9.09
N VAL A 145 -11.66 -10.36 -8.54
CA VAL A 145 -12.74 -10.27 -7.55
C VAL A 145 -13.59 -9.05 -7.87
N ASP A 146 -14.91 -9.22 -7.93
CA ASP A 146 -15.83 -8.11 -8.13
C ASP A 146 -16.16 -7.38 -6.81
N SER A 147 -16.89 -6.28 -6.90
CA SER A 147 -17.30 -5.46 -5.75
C SER A 147 -18.16 -6.20 -4.72
N ASN A 148 -18.73 -7.35 -5.09
CA ASN A 148 -19.52 -8.20 -4.20
C ASN A 148 -18.66 -9.32 -3.57
N GLY A 149 -17.38 -9.39 -3.93
CA GLY A 149 -16.47 -10.44 -3.47
C GLY A 149 -16.57 -11.74 -4.26
N LYS A 150 -17.16 -11.73 -5.47
CA LYS A 150 -17.24 -12.91 -6.33
C LYS A 150 -15.91 -13.09 -7.06
N LEU A 151 -15.33 -14.28 -6.92
CA LEU A 151 -14.13 -14.70 -7.66
C LEU A 151 -14.44 -14.94 -9.14
N GLY A 152 -13.44 -14.78 -10.00
CA GLY A 152 -13.51 -15.01 -11.43
C GLY A 152 -14.12 -13.84 -12.22
N SER A 153 -14.31 -12.69 -11.60
CA SER A 153 -14.83 -11.47 -12.25
C SER A 153 -14.34 -10.23 -11.54
N GLY A 154 -14.43 -9.06 -12.17
CA GLY A 154 -14.00 -7.78 -11.60
C GLY A 154 -12.49 -7.56 -11.74
N ASP A 155 -11.93 -6.77 -10.84
CA ASP A 155 -10.54 -6.33 -10.89
C ASP A 155 -9.57 -7.44 -10.51
N LEU A 156 -8.36 -7.36 -11.03
CA LEU A 156 -7.23 -8.21 -10.67
C LEU A 156 -6.55 -7.68 -9.40
N TYR A 157 -6.37 -8.54 -8.39
CA TYR A 157 -5.75 -8.16 -7.10
C TYR A 157 -4.49 -8.94 -6.76
N ALA A 158 -4.18 -9.99 -7.49
CA ALA A 158 -2.96 -10.76 -7.28
C ALA A 158 -2.47 -11.42 -8.56
N LEU A 159 -1.22 -11.84 -8.54
CA LEU A 159 -0.61 -12.65 -9.59
C LEU A 159 -0.13 -13.96 -8.98
N ARG A 160 -0.18 -15.02 -9.78
CA ARG A 160 0.38 -16.29 -9.39
C ARG A 160 1.90 -16.25 -9.45
N THR A 161 2.57 -16.60 -8.36
CA THR A 161 4.00 -16.90 -8.42
C THR A 161 4.20 -18.19 -9.22
N PRO A 162 4.94 -18.20 -10.33
CA PRO A 162 5.23 -19.41 -11.07
C PRO A 162 6.13 -20.31 -10.22
N ILE A 163 5.53 -21.30 -9.58
CA ILE A 163 6.29 -22.42 -8.97
C ILE A 163 6.58 -23.39 -10.13
N ARG A 164 7.83 -23.49 -10.51
CA ARG A 164 8.33 -24.54 -11.42
C ARG A 164 8.83 -25.72 -10.61
#